data_af13cc678e725e9845f73ee555ae1a75
#
_entry.id   af13cc678e725e9845f73ee555ae1a75
#
_cell.length_a   1.000
_cell.length_b   1.000
_cell.length_c   1.000
_cell.angle_alpha   90.00
_cell.angle_beta   90.00
_cell.angle_gamma   90.00
#
_symmetry.space_group_name_H-M   'P 1'
#
loop_
_entity.id
_entity.type
_entity.pdbx_description
1 polymer ?
#
loop_
_entity_poly.entity_id
_entity_poly.type
_entity_poly.pdbx_seq_one_letter_code
_entity_poly.pdbx_strand_id
1 'polypeptide(L)'
;AWSTTTEDLQALVDQGQLRRDAAGETTRYQPDYMRLLFEEIRTLIEENTREELRNELAAITEEIEEWQATYDVETWEELEQSLADDLTSAELRDRRDVIGRWEENQEDRRLLTHALALSSDVEAARKQRINVIDRDTN
;
A
#
# COMPACT_ATOMS: atom_id res chain seq x y z
N ALA A 1 1.31 2.94 -14.67
CA ALA A 1 2.00 1.75 -14.20
C ALA A 1 2.00 1.70 -12.68
N TRP A 2 1.92 0.51 -12.16
CA TRP A 2 1.83 0.28 -10.73
C TRP A 2 3.05 0.82 -9.98
N SER A 3 4.25 0.57 -10.49
CA SER A 3 5.50 0.99 -9.86
C SER A 3 5.59 2.51 -9.66
N THR A 4 5.04 3.30 -10.57
CA THR A 4 5.00 4.75 -10.46
C THR A 4 4.13 5.18 -9.27
N THR A 5 2.98 4.52 -9.08
CA THR A 5 2.08 4.79 -7.95
C THR A 5 2.77 4.49 -6.63
N THR A 6 3.54 3.39 -6.56
CA THR A 6 4.30 3.01 -5.36
C THR A 6 5.33 4.07 -5.01
N GLU A 7 6.07 4.57 -5.99
CA GLU A 7 7.05 5.64 -5.79
C GLU A 7 6.39 6.92 -5.29
N ASP A 8 5.25 7.29 -5.87
CA ASP A 8 4.49 8.46 -5.45
C ASP A 8 4.02 8.34 -4.00
N LEU A 9 3.52 7.17 -3.63
CA LEU A 9 3.08 6.92 -2.26
C LEU A 9 4.25 7.00 -1.28
N GLN A 10 5.39 6.44 -1.63
CA GLN A 10 6.59 6.50 -0.79
C GLN A 10 7.05 7.94 -0.60
N ALA A 11 7.02 8.74 -1.67
CA ALA A 11 7.36 10.15 -1.60
C ALA A 11 6.43 10.91 -0.64
N LEU A 12 5.14 10.59 -0.66
CA LEU A 12 4.15 11.20 0.24
C LEU A 12 4.40 10.82 1.70
N VAL A 13 4.74 9.57 1.96
CA VAL A 13 5.08 9.10 3.30
C VAL A 13 6.31 9.84 3.81
N ASP A 14 7.34 9.97 2.97
CA ASP A 14 8.58 10.65 3.32
C ASP A 14 8.33 12.14 3.61
N GLN A 15 7.49 12.81 2.81
CA GLN A 15 7.13 14.21 3.04
C GLN A 15 6.38 14.37 4.37
N GLY A 16 5.47 13.48 4.67
CA GLY A 16 4.73 13.48 5.93
C GLY A 16 5.66 13.33 7.12
N GLN A 17 6.64 12.46 7.01
CA GLN A 17 7.62 12.21 8.04
C GLN A 17 8.50 13.45 8.26
N LEU A 18 8.96 14.06 7.19
CA LEU A 18 9.78 15.29 7.27
C LEU A 18 9.02 16.44 7.92
N ARG A 19 7.76 16.63 7.60
CA ARG A 19 6.93 17.67 8.21
C ARG A 19 6.74 17.42 9.69
N ARG A 20 6.58 16.18 10.09
CA ARG A 20 6.42 15.79 11.48
C ARG A 20 7.69 16.11 12.27
N ASP A 21 8.85 15.80 11.72
CA ASP A 21 10.14 16.09 12.34
C ASP A 21 10.37 17.59 12.46
N ALA A 22 10.03 18.36 11.44
CA ALA A 22 10.20 19.80 11.43
C ALA A 22 9.29 20.51 12.44
N ALA A 23 8.07 19.99 12.66
CA ALA A 23 7.10 20.58 13.57
C ALA A 23 7.36 20.21 15.02
N GLY A 24 8.16 19.18 15.29
CA GLY A 24 8.43 18.72 16.65
C GLY A 24 7.23 18.13 17.37
N GLU A 25 6.12 17.93 16.66
CA GLU A 25 4.90 17.35 17.20
C GLU A 25 4.57 16.04 16.51
N THR A 26 4.28 15.03 17.31
CA THR A 26 4.11 13.68 16.83
C THR A 26 2.68 13.34 16.43
N THR A 27 1.70 14.19 16.71
CA THR A 27 0.31 13.78 16.68
C THR A 27 -0.53 14.38 15.56
N ARG A 28 -0.01 15.32 14.82
CA ARG A 28 -0.81 15.92 13.74
C ARG A 28 -0.45 15.35 12.39
N TYR A 29 -1.25 14.39 11.93
CA TYR A 29 -1.28 14.11 10.53
C TYR A 29 -1.73 15.37 9.82
N GLN A 30 -0.89 15.86 8.95
CA GLN A 30 -1.24 17.04 8.18
C GLN A 30 -2.49 16.73 7.39
N PRO A 31 -3.51 17.61 7.40
CA PRO A 31 -4.66 17.43 6.53
C PRO A 31 -4.26 17.23 5.07
N ASP A 32 -3.14 17.81 4.66
CA ASP A 32 -2.59 17.64 3.32
C ASP A 32 -2.17 16.21 3.04
N TYR A 33 -1.59 15.52 4.02
CA TYR A 33 -1.20 14.11 3.88
C TYR A 33 -2.43 13.24 3.63
N MET A 34 -3.48 13.45 4.42
CA MET A 34 -4.74 12.71 4.27
C MET A 34 -5.33 12.93 2.89
N ARG A 35 -5.35 14.19 2.43
CA ARG A 35 -5.86 14.51 1.11
C ARG A 35 -5.06 13.83 0.01
N LEU A 36 -3.74 13.85 0.10
CA LEU A 36 -2.86 13.21 -0.88
C LEU A 36 -3.06 11.68 -0.90
N LEU A 37 -3.24 11.09 0.27
CA LEU A 37 -3.52 9.66 0.36
C LEU A 37 -4.84 9.31 -0.32
N PHE A 38 -5.89 10.09 -0.07
CA PHE A 38 -7.18 9.88 -0.73
C PHE A 38 -7.10 10.09 -2.23
N GLU A 39 -6.31 11.05 -2.69
CA GLU A 39 -6.09 11.27 -4.12
C GLU A 39 -5.40 10.06 -4.76
N GLU A 40 -4.43 9.45 -4.09
CA GLU A 40 -3.78 8.24 -4.58
C GLU A 40 -4.76 7.07 -4.69
N ILE A 41 -5.57 6.86 -3.66
CA ILE A 41 -6.61 5.83 -3.66
C ILE A 41 -7.58 6.07 -4.82
N ARG A 42 -8.01 7.31 -5.01
CA ARG A 42 -8.90 7.69 -6.09
C ARG A 42 -8.28 7.39 -7.46
N THR A 43 -7.02 7.74 -7.65
CA THR A 43 -6.29 7.47 -8.89
C THR A 43 -6.23 5.99 -9.19
N LEU A 44 -5.96 5.17 -8.18
CA LEU A 44 -5.95 3.71 -8.34
C LEU A 44 -7.30 3.19 -8.83
N ILE A 45 -8.38 3.70 -8.26
CA ILE A 45 -9.73 3.28 -8.62
C ILE A 45 -10.08 3.74 -10.05
N GLU A 46 -9.66 4.94 -10.42
CA GLU A 46 -9.96 5.50 -11.74
C GLU A 46 -9.13 4.85 -12.86
N GLU A 47 -7.88 4.50 -12.59
CA GLU A 47 -6.97 3.98 -13.59
C GLU A 47 -6.96 2.47 -13.72
N ASN A 48 -7.53 1.75 -12.76
CA ASN A 48 -7.49 0.29 -12.73
C ASN A 48 -8.87 -0.29 -12.50
N THR A 49 -9.12 -1.47 -13.10
CA THR A 49 -10.32 -2.23 -12.81
C THR A 49 -10.17 -2.91 -11.44
N ARG A 50 -11.29 -3.30 -10.85
CA ARG A 50 -11.26 -4.06 -9.59
C ARG A 50 -10.50 -5.36 -9.74
N GLU A 51 -10.61 -6.01 -10.90
CA GLU A 51 -9.88 -7.24 -11.18
C GLU A 51 -8.38 -6.99 -11.19
N GLU A 52 -7.93 -5.89 -11.83
CA GLU A 52 -6.53 -5.53 -11.85
C GLU A 52 -6.00 -5.27 -10.44
N LEU A 53 -6.78 -4.57 -9.61
CA LEU A 53 -6.40 -4.30 -8.22
C LEU A 53 -6.30 -5.59 -7.40
N ARG A 54 -7.23 -6.52 -7.59
CA ARG A 54 -7.20 -7.83 -6.91
C ARG A 54 -6.00 -8.66 -7.33
N ASN A 55 -5.70 -8.66 -8.62
CA ASN A 55 -4.56 -9.42 -9.15
C ASN A 55 -3.25 -8.88 -8.58
N GLU A 56 -3.11 -7.57 -8.49
CA GLU A 56 -1.92 -6.95 -7.92
C GLU A 56 -1.80 -7.28 -6.42
N LEU A 57 -2.91 -7.22 -5.69
CA LEU A 57 -2.93 -7.57 -4.28
C LEU A 57 -2.52 -9.02 -4.07
N ALA A 58 -3.01 -9.92 -4.91
CA ALA A 58 -2.66 -11.34 -4.82
C ALA A 58 -1.16 -11.56 -5.10
N ALA A 59 -0.62 -10.86 -6.10
CA ALA A 59 0.79 -10.98 -6.46
C ALA A 59 1.70 -10.49 -5.32
N ILE A 60 1.34 -9.37 -4.70
CA ILE A 60 2.08 -8.82 -3.57
C ILE A 60 2.03 -9.76 -2.36
N THR A 61 0.86 -10.29 -2.07
CA THR A 61 0.68 -11.23 -0.97
C THR A 61 1.52 -12.49 -1.17
N GLU A 62 1.53 -13.02 -2.39
CA GLU A 62 2.32 -14.20 -2.75
C GLU A 62 3.82 -13.94 -2.58
N GLU A 63 4.30 -12.78 -3.00
CA GLU A 63 5.71 -12.41 -2.85
C GLU A 63 6.11 -12.32 -1.38
N ILE A 64 5.25 -11.73 -0.54
CA ILE A 64 5.50 -11.65 0.90
C ILE A 64 5.55 -13.07 1.50
N GLU A 65 4.64 -13.94 1.12
CA GLU A 65 4.62 -15.32 1.61
C GLU A 65 5.89 -16.09 1.21
N GLU A 66 6.42 -15.84 0.02
CA GLU A 66 7.69 -16.43 -0.42
C GLU A 66 8.84 -15.99 0.48
N TRP A 67 8.90 -14.71 0.82
CA TRP A 67 9.94 -14.21 1.72
C TRP A 67 9.81 -14.78 3.12
N GLN A 68 8.57 -14.89 3.63
CA GLN A 68 8.31 -15.49 4.93
C GLN A 68 8.82 -16.92 4.98
N ALA A 69 8.60 -17.70 3.93
CA ALA A 69 9.06 -19.07 3.85
C ALA A 69 10.59 -19.17 3.67
N THR A 70 11.14 -18.32 2.80
CA THR A 70 12.57 -18.36 2.46
C THR A 70 13.44 -18.03 3.68
N TYR A 71 13.04 -17.05 4.47
CA TYR A 71 13.83 -16.57 5.61
C TYR A 71 13.31 -17.05 6.95
N ASP A 72 12.22 -17.82 6.96
CA ASP A 72 11.59 -18.34 8.18
C ASP A 72 11.30 -17.23 9.19
N VAL A 73 10.67 -16.17 8.71
CA VAL A 73 10.25 -15.02 9.50
C VAL A 73 8.82 -14.65 9.13
N GLU A 74 8.11 -13.96 10.03
CA GLU A 74 6.76 -13.51 9.75
C GLU A 74 6.70 -12.08 9.22
N THR A 75 7.67 -11.25 9.63
CA THR A 75 7.68 -9.82 9.28
C THR A 75 9.06 -9.40 8.79
N TRP A 76 9.11 -8.28 8.06
CA TRP A 76 10.38 -7.73 7.61
C TRP A 76 11.21 -7.22 8.79
N GLU A 77 10.56 -6.79 9.88
CA GLU A 77 11.25 -6.36 11.10
C GLU A 77 12.04 -7.54 11.71
N GLU A 78 11.44 -8.73 11.70
CA GLU A 78 12.14 -9.94 12.16
C GLU A 78 13.35 -10.25 11.28
N LEU A 79 13.21 -10.07 9.97
CA LEU A 79 14.32 -10.28 9.04
C LEU A 79 15.44 -9.28 9.32
N GLU A 80 15.10 -8.02 9.57
CA GLU A 80 16.06 -6.99 9.92
C GLU A 80 16.81 -7.33 11.21
N GLN A 81 16.09 -7.80 12.21
CA GLN A 81 16.70 -8.22 13.50
C GLN A 81 17.60 -9.43 13.34
N SER A 82 17.39 -10.24 12.31
CA SER A 82 18.19 -11.43 12.06
C SER A 82 19.49 -11.15 11.32
N LEU A 83 19.75 -9.90 10.92
CA LEU A 83 21.00 -9.54 10.26
C LEU A 83 22.16 -9.70 11.25
N ALA A 84 23.05 -10.62 10.95
CA ALA A 84 24.16 -10.99 11.83
C ALA A 84 25.49 -10.64 11.19
N ASP A 85 26.50 -10.47 12.03
CA ASP A 85 27.84 -10.11 11.58
C ASP A 85 28.54 -11.22 10.78
N ASP A 86 28.04 -12.46 10.87
CA ASP A 86 28.60 -13.61 10.18
C ASP A 86 28.09 -13.77 8.74
N LEU A 87 27.19 -12.91 8.29
CA LEU A 87 26.71 -12.93 6.92
C LEU A 87 27.77 -12.35 5.97
N THR A 88 27.84 -12.94 4.78
CA THR A 88 28.69 -12.39 3.73
C THR A 88 28.12 -11.05 3.27
N SER A 89 28.95 -10.24 2.60
CA SER A 89 28.49 -8.95 2.05
C SER A 89 27.36 -9.15 1.05
N ALA A 90 27.41 -10.22 0.25
CA ALA A 90 26.37 -10.54 -0.71
C ALA A 90 25.05 -10.91 0.00
N GLU A 91 25.13 -11.76 1.02
CA GLU A 91 23.95 -12.16 1.80
C GLU A 91 23.31 -10.97 2.49
N LEU A 92 24.13 -10.10 3.06
CA LEU A 92 23.65 -8.90 3.74
C LEU A 92 22.93 -7.97 2.76
N ARG A 93 23.51 -7.77 1.58
CA ARG A 93 22.91 -6.95 0.53
C ARG A 93 21.58 -7.50 0.07
N ASP A 94 21.50 -8.80 -0.19
CA ASP A 94 20.28 -9.47 -0.63
C ASP A 94 19.17 -9.32 0.40
N ARG A 95 19.50 -9.50 1.67
CA ARG A 95 18.50 -9.37 2.73
C ARG A 95 18.02 -7.94 2.90
N ARG A 96 18.91 -6.96 2.78
CA ARG A 96 18.53 -5.54 2.83
C ARG A 96 17.63 -5.16 1.65
N ASP A 97 17.92 -5.69 0.47
CA ASP A 97 17.06 -5.47 -0.70
C ASP A 97 15.67 -6.04 -0.47
N VAL A 98 15.59 -7.25 0.08
CA VAL A 98 14.31 -7.89 0.40
C VAL A 98 13.53 -7.06 1.44
N ILE A 99 14.22 -6.59 2.47
CA ILE A 99 13.58 -5.77 3.50
C ILE A 99 12.94 -4.52 2.90
N GLY A 100 13.68 -3.81 2.03
CA GLY A 100 13.16 -2.62 1.36
C GLY A 100 11.95 -2.92 0.49
N ARG A 101 12.01 -4.00 -0.29
CA ARG A 101 10.90 -4.43 -1.15
C ARG A 101 9.70 -4.89 -0.35
N TRP A 102 9.94 -5.54 0.77
CA TRP A 102 8.87 -5.99 1.66
C TRP A 102 8.13 -4.81 2.28
N GLU A 103 8.87 -3.79 2.73
CA GLU A 103 8.27 -2.56 3.25
C GLU A 103 7.36 -1.92 2.20
N GLU A 104 7.85 -1.80 0.96
CA GLU A 104 7.07 -1.25 -0.15
C GLU A 104 5.83 -2.08 -0.43
N ASN A 105 5.97 -3.40 -0.49
CA ASN A 105 4.86 -4.31 -0.73
C ASN A 105 3.80 -4.22 0.37
N GLN A 106 4.23 -4.04 1.60
CA GLN A 106 3.30 -3.92 2.72
C GLN A 106 2.47 -2.64 2.63
N GLU A 107 3.09 -1.53 2.24
CA GLU A 107 2.39 -0.28 2.02
C GLU A 107 1.44 -0.38 0.82
N ASP A 108 1.89 -0.99 -0.27
CA ASP A 108 1.06 -1.23 -1.45
C ASP A 108 -0.15 -2.10 -1.13
N ARG A 109 0.06 -3.15 -0.33
CA ARG A 109 -1.03 -4.03 0.09
C ARG A 109 -2.08 -3.29 0.86
N ARG A 110 -1.66 -2.41 1.76
CA ARG A 110 -2.58 -1.57 2.54
C ARG A 110 -3.38 -0.65 1.63
N LEU A 111 -2.70 0.02 0.70
CA LEU A 111 -3.33 0.93 -0.25
C LEU A 111 -4.34 0.21 -1.15
N LEU A 112 -3.96 -0.95 -1.66
CA LEU A 112 -4.84 -1.77 -2.50
C LEU A 112 -6.08 -2.25 -1.75
N THR A 113 -5.90 -2.63 -0.49
CA THR A 113 -7.01 -3.07 0.36
C THR A 113 -8.02 -1.93 0.54
N HIS A 114 -7.54 -0.72 0.79
CA HIS A 114 -8.40 0.46 0.91
C HIS A 114 -9.07 0.81 -0.42
N ALA A 115 -8.32 0.74 -1.52
CA ALA A 115 -8.86 1.04 -2.84
C ALA A 115 -9.98 0.06 -3.23
N LEU A 116 -9.78 -1.23 -2.95
CA LEU A 116 -10.78 -2.25 -3.24
C LEU A 116 -12.04 -2.07 -2.40
N ALA A 117 -11.89 -1.78 -1.11
CA ALA A 117 -13.02 -1.52 -0.22
C ALA A 117 -13.82 -0.32 -0.69
N LEU A 118 -13.14 0.78 -1.00
CA LEU A 118 -13.81 2.00 -1.45
C LEU A 118 -14.47 1.82 -2.82
N SER A 119 -13.82 1.12 -3.73
CA SER A 119 -14.38 0.80 -5.05
C SER A 119 -15.68 0.01 -4.93
N SER A 120 -15.72 -0.94 -4.02
CA SER A 120 -16.90 -1.74 -3.74
C SER A 120 -18.05 -0.89 -3.21
N ASP A 121 -17.73 0.01 -2.28
CA ASP A 121 -18.73 0.92 -1.69
C ASP A 121 -19.30 1.90 -2.71
N VAL A 122 -18.45 2.44 -3.58
CA VAL A 122 -18.88 3.36 -4.64
C VAL A 122 -19.81 2.63 -5.62
N GLU A 123 -19.48 1.41 -5.99
CA GLU A 123 -20.31 0.61 -6.89
C GLU A 123 -21.67 0.30 -6.28
N ALA A 124 -21.70 -0.06 -5.00
CA ALA A 124 -22.95 -0.29 -4.27
C ALA A 124 -23.81 0.97 -4.22
N ALA A 125 -23.21 2.12 -3.98
CA ALA A 125 -23.92 3.41 -3.96
C ALA A 125 -24.49 3.74 -5.33
N ARG A 126 -23.77 3.45 -6.41
CA ARG A 126 -24.28 3.65 -7.77
C ARG A 126 -25.48 2.77 -8.06
N LYS A 127 -25.44 1.51 -7.66
CA LYS A 127 -26.57 0.59 -7.83
C LYS A 127 -27.81 1.06 -7.09
N GLN A 128 -27.66 1.53 -5.87
CA GLN A 128 -28.75 2.08 -5.10
C GLN A 128 -29.38 3.30 -5.76
N ARG A 129 -28.54 4.20 -6.29
CA ARG A 129 -29.02 5.39 -6.99
C ARG A 129 -29.81 5.03 -8.24
N ILE A 130 -29.35 4.08 -9.01
CA ILE A 130 -30.03 3.61 -10.21
C ILE A 130 -31.38 2.98 -9.84
N ASN A 131 -31.44 2.17 -8.79
CA ASN A 131 -32.67 1.54 -8.34
C ASN A 131 -33.71 2.57 -7.88
N VAL A 132 -33.28 3.63 -7.21
CA VAL A 132 -34.16 4.72 -6.77
C VAL A 132 -34.73 5.47 -7.99
N ILE A 133 -33.91 5.74 -9.00
CA ILE A 133 -34.34 6.42 -10.23
C ILE A 133 -35.35 5.57 -10.97
N ASP A 134 -35.14 4.27 -11.09
CA ASP A 134 -36.06 3.33 -11.76
C ASP A 134 -37.41 3.28 -11.03
N ARG A 135 -37.42 3.34 -9.70
CA ARG A 135 -38.67 3.37 -8.91
C ARG A 135 -39.44 4.66 -9.12
N ASP A 136 -38.75 5.79 -9.24
CA ASP A 136 -39.37 7.08 -9.44
C ASP A 136 -39.98 7.23 -10.84
N THR A 137 -39.50 6.45 -11.82
CA THR A 137 -39.96 6.51 -13.21
C THR A 137 -41.22 5.68 -13.46
N ASN A 138 -41.60 4.86 -12.52
CA ASN A 138 -42.81 4.08 -12.59
C ASN A 138 -43.93 4.76 -11.83
#